data_0a257ba3d266faf7ef91a478304d57ee
#
_entry.id   0a257ba3d266faf7ef91a478304d57ee
#
_cell.length_a   1.000
_cell.length_b   1.000
_cell.length_c   1.000
_cell.angle_alpha   90.00
_cell.angle_beta   90.00
_cell.angle_gamma   90.00
#
_symmetry.space_group_name_H-M   'P 1'
#
loop_
_entity.id
_entity.type
_entity.pdbx_description
1 polymer ?
#
loop_
_entity_poly.entity_id
_entity_poly.type
_entity_poly.pdbx_seq_one_letter_code
_entity_poly.pdbx_strand_id
1 'polypeptide(L)'
;MAFKVFVDGQEGTTGLRLLDYLSGRSDVELLRIAEDKRKDPAERARFLNAADVAFLCLPDVASREAVSLVTNPDTCVIDASTAFRTADNWAYGLPELVRGQREKIRASKRIAVPGCHASAFVLAVRPLVDAGVMQPDYPVTAFSLTGYSGGGKKMIADFEAGGNPKLDSPRAYALGLEHKHLPEMRVQTGLAQAPIFSPIVGKFYKGLAVTVPVFPDRLARKVTPEQVAEIYRKHYEGEQFVRVMPAASDEHLDNGFFDVQANNDTNRVDLFVFGSADRIVLIARLDNLGKGAAGAAVQCMNVHIGADEATGLTA
;
A
#
# COMPACT_ATOMS: atom_id res chain seq x y z
N MET A 1 25.87 14.07 -4.34
CA MET A 1 25.21 14.37 -5.65
C MET A 1 23.72 14.10 -5.45
N ALA A 2 22.85 14.89 -6.08
CA ALA A 2 21.42 14.63 -6.05
C ALA A 2 21.06 13.47 -6.99
N PHE A 3 20.12 12.62 -6.57
CA PHE A 3 19.57 11.54 -7.40
C PHE A 3 18.60 12.11 -8.43
N LYS A 4 18.76 11.72 -9.69
CA LYS A 4 17.84 12.08 -10.77
C LYS A 4 16.60 11.21 -10.70
N VAL A 5 15.45 11.82 -10.47
CA VAL A 5 14.18 11.12 -10.30
C VAL A 5 13.20 11.55 -11.39
N PHE A 6 12.60 10.57 -12.05
CA PHE A 6 11.56 10.78 -13.05
C PHE A 6 10.24 10.16 -12.60
N VAL A 7 9.13 10.86 -12.78
CA VAL A 7 7.78 10.35 -12.49
C VAL A 7 7.00 10.27 -13.80
N ASP A 8 6.84 9.04 -14.33
CA ASP A 8 5.99 8.78 -15.48
C ASP A 8 4.53 8.62 -15.01
N GLY A 9 3.62 9.41 -15.58
CA GLY A 9 2.25 9.52 -15.07
C GLY A 9 2.07 10.58 -13.97
N GLN A 10 2.88 11.62 -14.01
CA GLN A 10 2.93 12.73 -13.03
C GLN A 10 1.59 13.42 -12.75
N GLU A 11 0.60 13.31 -13.62
CA GLU A 11 -0.72 13.94 -13.45
C GLU A 11 -1.76 13.03 -12.77
N GLY A 12 -1.46 11.75 -12.58
CA GLY A 12 -2.29 10.84 -11.81
C GLY A 12 -2.32 11.20 -10.32
N THR A 13 -3.32 10.74 -9.57
CA THR A 13 -3.43 11.00 -8.13
C THR A 13 -2.15 10.59 -7.38
N THR A 14 -1.60 9.41 -7.67
CA THR A 14 -0.34 8.93 -7.08
C THR A 14 0.84 9.76 -7.55
N GLY A 15 0.91 10.11 -8.86
CA GLY A 15 2.00 10.91 -9.42
C GLY A 15 2.08 12.31 -8.82
N LEU A 16 0.95 12.99 -8.68
CA LEU A 16 0.87 14.30 -8.02
C LEU A 16 1.36 14.22 -6.56
N ARG A 17 0.88 13.20 -5.81
CA ARG A 17 1.29 13.03 -4.41
C ARG A 17 2.79 12.68 -4.28
N LEU A 18 3.36 11.93 -5.24
CA LEU A 18 4.81 11.69 -5.31
C LEU A 18 5.59 12.99 -5.50
N LEU A 19 5.14 13.85 -6.43
CA LEU A 19 5.77 15.15 -6.65
C LEU A 19 5.73 16.03 -5.40
N ASP A 20 4.63 15.98 -4.61
CA ASP A 20 4.54 16.69 -3.33
C ASP A 20 5.60 16.19 -2.34
N TYR A 21 5.75 14.87 -2.17
CA TYR A 21 6.76 14.28 -1.27
C TYR A 21 8.21 14.56 -1.71
N LEU A 22 8.45 14.65 -3.02
CA LEU A 22 9.78 14.84 -3.58
C LEU A 22 10.15 16.32 -3.71
N SER A 23 9.14 17.21 -3.74
CA SER A 23 9.38 18.64 -3.81
C SER A 23 10.07 19.16 -2.54
N GLY A 24 11.15 19.91 -2.70
CA GLY A 24 11.91 20.44 -1.55
C GLY A 24 12.97 19.49 -0.99
N ARG A 25 13.12 18.28 -1.51
CA ARG A 25 14.23 17.39 -1.15
C ARG A 25 15.52 17.84 -1.84
N SER A 26 16.55 18.15 -1.05
CA SER A 26 17.86 18.62 -1.55
C SER A 26 18.70 17.49 -2.17
N ASP A 27 18.38 16.23 -1.87
CA ASP A 27 19.01 15.03 -2.40
C ASP A 27 18.37 14.50 -3.68
N VAL A 28 17.34 15.19 -4.21
CA VAL A 28 16.58 14.80 -5.42
C VAL A 28 16.61 15.89 -6.48
N GLU A 29 16.96 15.52 -7.72
CA GLU A 29 16.78 16.32 -8.93
C GLU A 29 15.59 15.76 -9.73
N LEU A 30 14.46 16.47 -9.73
CA LEU A 30 13.27 16.04 -10.48
C LEU A 30 13.44 16.32 -11.98
N LEU A 31 13.48 15.26 -12.78
CA LEU A 31 13.41 15.33 -14.23
C LEU A 31 11.97 15.56 -14.67
N ARG A 32 11.71 16.60 -15.46
CA ARG A 32 10.37 16.98 -15.89
C ARG A 32 10.24 16.86 -17.40
N ILE A 33 9.32 16.01 -17.86
CA ILE A 33 8.91 15.92 -19.26
C ILE A 33 7.91 17.02 -19.58
N ALA A 34 8.04 17.65 -20.76
CA ALA A 34 7.07 18.64 -21.21
C ALA A 34 5.69 18.01 -21.44
N GLU A 35 4.63 18.76 -21.14
CA GLU A 35 3.26 18.24 -21.15
C GLU A 35 2.86 17.68 -22.51
N ASP A 36 3.22 18.36 -23.59
CA ASP A 36 2.97 17.95 -24.97
C ASP A 36 3.76 16.71 -25.40
N LYS A 37 4.87 16.39 -24.69
CA LYS A 37 5.76 15.24 -24.97
C LYS A 37 5.52 14.02 -24.07
N ARG A 38 4.70 14.12 -23.04
CA ARG A 38 4.51 13.06 -22.03
C ARG A 38 3.98 11.73 -22.59
N LYS A 39 3.41 11.72 -23.78
CA LYS A 39 2.95 10.52 -24.50
C LYS A 39 3.90 10.07 -25.61
N ASP A 40 4.95 10.83 -25.88
CA ASP A 40 5.96 10.50 -26.89
C ASP A 40 6.87 9.39 -26.36
N PRO A 41 6.89 8.19 -26.98
CA PRO A 41 7.69 7.07 -26.49
C PRO A 41 9.20 7.37 -26.48
N ALA A 42 9.71 8.14 -27.45
CA ALA A 42 11.13 8.50 -27.51
C ALA A 42 11.53 9.43 -26.38
N GLU A 43 10.71 10.44 -26.10
CA GLU A 43 10.96 11.33 -24.94
C GLU A 43 10.81 10.58 -23.62
N ARG A 44 9.79 9.74 -23.46
CA ARG A 44 9.65 8.90 -22.25
C ARG A 44 10.89 8.02 -22.06
N ALA A 45 11.34 7.33 -23.11
CA ALA A 45 12.56 6.53 -23.07
C ALA A 45 13.77 7.34 -22.65
N ARG A 46 13.94 8.57 -23.18
CA ARG A 46 15.04 9.47 -22.82
C ARG A 46 15.05 9.79 -21.32
N PHE A 47 13.89 10.14 -20.74
CA PHE A 47 13.79 10.45 -19.32
C PHE A 47 13.95 9.23 -18.42
N LEU A 48 13.31 8.10 -18.79
CA LEU A 48 13.43 6.83 -18.06
C LEU A 48 14.88 6.36 -17.95
N ASN A 49 15.66 6.49 -19.04
CA ASN A 49 17.06 6.06 -19.07
C ASN A 49 18.06 7.10 -18.52
N ALA A 50 17.64 8.35 -18.33
CA ALA A 50 18.44 9.39 -17.69
C ALA A 50 18.29 9.42 -16.17
N ALA A 51 17.25 8.76 -15.63
CA ALA A 51 16.93 8.75 -14.21
C ALA A 51 17.73 7.68 -13.46
N ASP A 52 18.14 7.98 -12.23
CA ASP A 52 18.61 7.00 -11.26
C ASP A 52 17.41 6.19 -10.70
N VAL A 53 16.27 6.87 -10.48
CA VAL A 53 15.02 6.27 -10.06
C VAL A 53 13.87 6.77 -10.93
N ALA A 54 13.11 5.83 -11.51
CA ALA A 54 11.91 6.11 -12.30
C ALA A 54 10.66 5.55 -11.60
N PHE A 55 9.73 6.42 -11.23
CA PHE A 55 8.41 6.01 -10.73
C PHE A 55 7.43 5.86 -11.89
N LEU A 56 6.69 4.75 -11.91
CA LEU A 56 5.63 4.51 -12.88
C LEU A 56 4.27 4.60 -12.18
N CYS A 57 3.53 5.68 -12.47
CA CYS A 57 2.17 5.93 -11.95
C CYS A 57 1.14 5.77 -13.09
N LEU A 58 1.17 4.64 -13.75
CA LEU A 58 0.50 4.34 -14.99
C LEU A 58 -0.48 3.17 -14.85
N PRO A 59 -1.47 3.04 -15.74
CA PRO A 59 -2.22 1.80 -15.91
C PRO A 59 -1.29 0.64 -16.33
N ASP A 60 -1.68 -0.61 -16.00
CA ASP A 60 -0.86 -1.81 -16.18
C ASP A 60 -0.24 -1.96 -17.58
N VAL A 61 -1.04 -1.71 -18.64
CA VAL A 61 -0.55 -1.80 -20.03
C VAL A 61 0.55 -0.77 -20.29
N ALA A 62 0.31 0.47 -19.90
CA ALA A 62 1.27 1.57 -20.08
C ALA A 62 2.52 1.40 -19.18
N SER A 63 2.37 0.77 -18.02
CA SER A 63 3.49 0.45 -17.14
C SER A 63 4.39 -0.64 -17.77
N ARG A 64 3.81 -1.70 -18.33
CA ARG A 64 4.57 -2.73 -19.08
C ARG A 64 5.33 -2.12 -20.27
N GLU A 65 4.69 -1.23 -21.02
CA GLU A 65 5.33 -0.48 -22.09
C GLU A 65 6.51 0.35 -21.57
N ALA A 66 6.30 1.14 -20.52
CA ALA A 66 7.34 1.97 -19.90
C ALA A 66 8.57 1.13 -19.47
N VAL A 67 8.32 -0.03 -18.84
CA VAL A 67 9.40 -0.95 -18.44
C VAL A 67 10.20 -1.43 -19.66
N SER A 68 9.55 -1.67 -20.81
CA SER A 68 10.24 -2.10 -22.04
C SER A 68 11.13 -0.99 -22.66
N LEU A 69 10.86 0.28 -22.33
CA LEU A 69 11.68 1.42 -22.77
C LEU A 69 12.94 1.62 -21.92
N VAL A 70 13.02 0.98 -20.74
CA VAL A 70 14.18 1.10 -19.84
C VAL A 70 15.29 0.16 -20.30
N THR A 71 16.31 0.71 -20.93
CA THR A 71 17.49 0.00 -21.42
C THR A 71 18.74 0.24 -20.56
N ASN A 72 18.74 1.30 -19.74
CA ASN A 72 19.79 1.56 -18.77
C ASN A 72 19.67 0.59 -17.58
N PRO A 73 20.65 -0.31 -17.35
CA PRO A 73 20.59 -1.30 -16.27
C PRO A 73 20.66 -0.66 -14.87
N ASP A 74 21.19 0.56 -14.76
CA ASP A 74 21.36 1.27 -13.50
C ASP A 74 20.08 1.96 -13.03
N THR A 75 19.14 2.22 -13.92
CA THR A 75 17.84 2.81 -13.56
C THR A 75 17.00 1.88 -12.69
N CYS A 76 16.71 2.30 -11.47
CA CYS A 76 15.73 1.64 -10.61
C CYS A 76 14.32 2.05 -11.02
N VAL A 77 13.47 1.08 -11.32
CA VAL A 77 12.04 1.30 -11.62
C VAL A 77 11.20 0.93 -10.41
N ILE A 78 10.40 1.89 -9.94
CA ILE A 78 9.43 1.73 -8.85
C ILE A 78 8.03 1.87 -9.45
N ASP A 79 7.34 0.75 -9.61
CA ASP A 79 6.04 0.68 -10.29
C ASP A 79 4.87 0.65 -9.30
N ALA A 80 3.90 1.55 -9.48
CA ALA A 80 2.69 1.64 -8.66
C ALA A 80 1.47 0.95 -9.29
N SER A 81 1.61 0.33 -10.48
CA SER A 81 0.55 -0.44 -11.11
C SER A 81 0.33 -1.81 -10.45
N THR A 82 -0.63 -2.58 -10.94
CA THR A 82 -0.79 -3.99 -10.49
C THR A 82 0.02 -4.97 -11.33
N ALA A 83 0.69 -4.49 -12.39
CA ALA A 83 1.32 -5.33 -13.41
C ALA A 83 2.42 -6.28 -12.89
N PHE A 84 3.11 -5.89 -11.82
CA PHE A 84 4.35 -6.57 -11.39
C PHE A 84 4.35 -7.01 -9.92
N ARG A 85 3.27 -6.81 -9.17
CA ARG A 85 3.21 -7.06 -7.72
C ARG A 85 3.40 -8.53 -7.31
N THR A 86 3.22 -9.45 -8.25
CA THR A 86 3.41 -10.89 -8.04
C THR A 86 4.42 -11.48 -9.03
N ALA A 87 5.22 -10.65 -9.68
CA ALA A 87 6.24 -11.10 -10.62
C ALA A 87 7.53 -11.47 -9.87
N ASP A 88 8.11 -12.63 -10.16
CA ASP A 88 9.26 -13.19 -9.44
C ASP A 88 10.53 -12.32 -9.50
N ASN A 89 10.70 -11.56 -10.58
CA ASN A 89 11.86 -10.68 -10.79
C ASN A 89 11.65 -9.24 -10.27
N TRP A 90 10.59 -9.00 -9.49
CA TRP A 90 10.30 -7.72 -8.86
C TRP A 90 10.32 -7.85 -7.33
N ALA A 91 11.00 -6.94 -6.65
CA ALA A 91 10.89 -6.83 -5.21
C ALA A 91 9.52 -6.23 -4.84
N TYR A 92 8.78 -6.90 -3.96
CA TYR A 92 7.54 -6.33 -3.44
C TYR A 92 7.86 -5.18 -2.49
N GLY A 93 7.34 -4.00 -2.77
CA GLY A 93 7.68 -2.72 -2.14
C GLY A 93 7.01 -2.49 -0.79
N LEU A 94 7.11 -3.45 0.10
CA LEU A 94 6.64 -3.36 1.49
C LEU A 94 7.79 -3.72 2.42
N PRO A 95 8.61 -2.74 2.87
CA PRO A 95 9.81 -3.00 3.67
C PRO A 95 9.56 -3.80 4.94
N GLU A 96 8.38 -3.68 5.53
CA GLU A 96 7.95 -4.34 6.77
C GLU A 96 7.37 -5.75 6.55
N LEU A 97 7.36 -6.26 5.31
CA LEU A 97 6.73 -7.54 4.99
C LEU A 97 7.31 -8.70 5.79
N VAL A 98 8.63 -8.86 5.72
CA VAL A 98 9.40 -9.90 6.43
C VAL A 98 10.83 -9.44 6.65
N ARG A 99 11.55 -10.09 7.54
CA ARG A 99 13.00 -9.88 7.69
C ARG A 99 13.72 -10.09 6.36
N GLY A 100 14.65 -9.20 6.01
CA GLY A 100 15.39 -9.23 4.75
C GLY A 100 14.65 -8.59 3.56
N GLN A 101 13.45 -8.06 3.75
CA GLN A 101 12.71 -7.39 2.66
C GLN A 101 13.38 -6.07 2.25
N ARG A 102 13.96 -5.32 3.20
CA ARG A 102 14.71 -4.09 2.91
C ARG A 102 15.93 -4.37 2.03
N GLU A 103 16.65 -5.45 2.31
CA GLU A 103 17.79 -5.89 1.52
C GLU A 103 17.38 -6.25 0.10
N LYS A 104 16.24 -6.93 -0.08
CA LYS A 104 15.69 -7.23 -1.41
C LYS A 104 15.33 -5.94 -2.16
N ILE A 105 14.68 -4.98 -1.51
CA ILE A 105 14.32 -3.68 -2.11
C ILE A 105 15.61 -2.92 -2.48
N ARG A 106 16.58 -2.86 -1.57
CA ARG A 106 17.86 -2.17 -1.81
C ARG A 106 18.64 -2.74 -2.99
N ALA A 107 18.68 -4.05 -3.11
CA ALA A 107 19.41 -4.74 -4.17
C ALA A 107 18.66 -4.75 -5.52
N SER A 108 17.35 -4.53 -5.53
CA SER A 108 16.54 -4.66 -6.74
C SER A 108 16.53 -3.37 -7.57
N LYS A 109 16.61 -3.52 -8.89
CA LYS A 109 16.31 -2.45 -9.85
C LYS A 109 14.84 -2.44 -10.32
N ARG A 110 14.02 -3.33 -9.78
CA ARG A 110 12.59 -3.49 -10.12
C ARG A 110 11.80 -3.67 -8.83
N ILE A 111 11.01 -2.66 -8.45
CA ILE A 111 10.25 -2.62 -7.20
C ILE A 111 8.78 -2.38 -7.52
N ALA A 112 7.91 -3.26 -7.05
CA ALA A 112 6.46 -3.15 -7.24
C ALA A 112 5.79 -2.65 -5.96
N VAL A 113 5.24 -1.43 -5.99
CA VAL A 113 4.54 -0.82 -4.84
C VAL A 113 3.20 -1.52 -4.63
N PRO A 114 2.87 -1.91 -3.39
CA PRO A 114 1.60 -2.54 -3.05
C PRO A 114 0.37 -1.69 -3.37
N GLY A 115 -0.78 -2.34 -3.52
CA GLY A 115 -2.06 -1.64 -3.47
C GLY A 115 -2.47 -1.31 -2.04
N CYS A 116 -3.21 -0.21 -1.85
CA CYS A 116 -3.57 0.28 -0.52
C CYS A 116 -4.30 -0.76 0.36
N HIS A 117 -5.29 -1.46 -0.19
CA HIS A 117 -5.98 -2.54 0.53
C HIS A 117 -5.07 -3.72 0.81
N ALA A 118 -4.17 -4.04 -0.13
CA ALA A 118 -3.23 -5.14 0.05
C ALA A 118 -2.18 -4.82 1.10
N SER A 119 -1.65 -3.61 1.16
CA SER A 119 -0.73 -3.17 2.23
C SER A 119 -1.35 -3.41 3.60
N ALA A 120 -2.57 -2.92 3.83
CA ALA A 120 -3.27 -3.09 5.09
C ALA A 120 -3.57 -4.56 5.40
N PHE A 121 -4.08 -5.31 4.41
CA PHE A 121 -4.41 -6.73 4.56
C PHE A 121 -3.17 -7.57 4.88
N VAL A 122 -2.10 -7.39 4.11
CA VAL A 122 -0.86 -8.15 4.26
C VAL A 122 -0.23 -7.91 5.63
N LEU A 123 -0.18 -6.65 6.07
CA LEU A 123 0.37 -6.31 7.39
C LEU A 123 -0.48 -6.85 8.55
N ALA A 124 -1.78 -7.05 8.36
CA ALA A 124 -2.64 -7.65 9.38
C ALA A 124 -2.56 -9.20 9.40
N VAL A 125 -2.41 -9.84 8.24
CA VAL A 125 -2.56 -11.30 8.12
C VAL A 125 -1.22 -12.04 8.12
N ARG A 126 -0.20 -11.52 7.42
CA ARG A 126 1.09 -12.17 7.25
C ARG A 126 1.75 -12.61 8.57
N PRO A 127 1.77 -11.79 9.63
CA PRO A 127 2.40 -12.21 10.90
C PRO A 127 1.77 -13.44 11.53
N LEU A 128 0.46 -13.62 11.37
CA LEU A 128 -0.25 -14.79 11.91
C LEU A 128 0.07 -16.06 11.13
N VAL A 129 0.28 -15.94 9.82
CA VAL A 129 0.72 -17.07 8.97
C VAL A 129 2.15 -17.44 9.31
N ASP A 130 3.06 -16.48 9.38
CA ASP A 130 4.47 -16.70 9.72
C ASP A 130 4.67 -17.27 11.13
N ALA A 131 3.80 -16.89 12.08
CA ALA A 131 3.79 -17.45 13.44
C ALA A 131 3.16 -18.85 13.52
N GLY A 132 2.68 -19.42 12.40
CA GLY A 132 1.98 -20.71 12.36
C GLY A 132 0.67 -20.73 13.13
N VAL A 133 0.07 -19.55 13.40
CA VAL A 133 -1.24 -19.42 14.06
C VAL A 133 -2.37 -19.54 13.06
N MET A 134 -2.25 -18.88 11.92
CA MET A 134 -3.19 -19.00 10.80
C MET A 134 -2.58 -19.93 9.76
N GLN A 135 -3.26 -21.05 9.48
CA GLN A 135 -2.83 -21.98 8.42
C GLN A 135 -3.04 -21.34 7.04
N PRO A 136 -2.23 -21.70 6.04
CA PRO A 136 -2.38 -21.18 4.68
C PRO A 136 -3.77 -21.43 4.06
N ASP A 137 -4.46 -22.47 4.44
CA ASP A 137 -5.79 -22.85 3.97
C ASP A 137 -6.94 -22.28 4.81
N TYR A 138 -6.64 -21.46 5.83
CA TYR A 138 -7.67 -20.77 6.61
C TYR A 138 -8.55 -19.88 5.69
N PRO A 139 -9.90 -20.04 5.73
CA PRO A 139 -10.79 -19.28 4.84
C PRO A 139 -10.94 -17.84 5.33
N VAL A 140 -10.08 -16.94 4.80
CA VAL A 140 -10.08 -15.54 5.19
C VAL A 140 -11.17 -14.77 4.49
N THR A 141 -11.92 -13.98 5.26
CA THR A 141 -12.80 -12.92 4.77
C THR A 141 -12.26 -11.57 5.21
N ALA A 142 -12.42 -10.56 4.37
CA ALA A 142 -12.02 -9.20 4.71
C ALA A 142 -12.97 -8.18 4.07
N PHE A 143 -13.20 -7.08 4.75
CA PHE A 143 -13.84 -5.92 4.17
C PHE A 143 -13.01 -4.68 4.43
N SER A 144 -13.18 -3.68 3.59
CA SER A 144 -12.40 -2.45 3.68
C SER A 144 -13.29 -1.25 3.44
N LEU A 145 -13.18 -0.25 4.32
CA LEU A 145 -13.75 1.06 4.10
C LEU A 145 -12.64 2.01 3.65
N THR A 146 -12.85 2.70 2.52
CA THR A 146 -11.83 3.60 1.94
C THR A 146 -12.44 4.88 1.39
N GLY A 147 -11.65 5.96 1.41
CA GLY A 147 -11.99 7.21 0.76
C GLY A 147 -11.99 7.11 -0.77
N TYR A 148 -12.72 8.03 -1.42
CA TYR A 148 -12.91 8.01 -2.87
C TYR A 148 -11.65 8.35 -3.68
N SER A 149 -10.62 8.94 -3.08
CA SER A 149 -9.35 9.24 -3.78
C SER A 149 -8.66 7.99 -4.35
N GLY A 150 -8.91 6.81 -3.77
CA GLY A 150 -8.38 5.53 -4.26
C GLY A 150 -8.89 5.12 -5.64
N GLY A 151 -10.01 5.67 -6.10
CA GLY A 151 -10.56 5.45 -7.44
C GLY A 151 -9.97 6.34 -8.53
N GLY A 152 -9.02 7.20 -8.20
CA GLY A 152 -8.33 8.11 -9.12
C GLY A 152 -9.17 9.30 -9.57
N LYS A 153 -8.64 10.08 -10.53
CA LYS A 153 -9.20 11.37 -10.95
C LYS A 153 -10.70 11.34 -11.29
N LYS A 154 -11.16 10.30 -11.97
CA LYS A 154 -12.57 10.21 -12.37
C LYS A 154 -13.48 10.11 -11.16
N MET A 155 -13.18 9.21 -10.23
CA MET A 155 -13.99 9.04 -9.01
C MET A 155 -13.93 10.30 -8.13
N ILE A 156 -12.78 10.92 -8.00
CA ILE A 156 -12.63 12.20 -7.28
C ILE A 156 -13.57 13.23 -7.90
N ALA A 157 -13.51 13.44 -9.21
CA ALA A 157 -14.37 14.39 -9.91
C ALA A 157 -15.87 14.08 -9.72
N ASP A 158 -16.27 12.80 -9.78
CA ASP A 158 -17.65 12.38 -9.58
C ASP A 158 -18.18 12.74 -8.16
N PHE A 159 -17.33 12.54 -7.13
CA PHE A 159 -17.71 12.87 -5.74
C PHE A 159 -17.69 14.39 -5.47
N GLU A 160 -16.72 15.12 -6.03
CA GLU A 160 -16.55 16.56 -5.81
C GLU A 160 -17.54 17.41 -6.62
N ALA A 161 -18.02 16.93 -7.76
CA ALA A 161 -19.06 17.59 -8.52
C ALA A 161 -20.36 17.77 -7.75
N GLY A 162 -20.61 16.92 -6.76
CA GLY A 162 -21.86 16.96 -5.96
C GLY A 162 -23.12 16.63 -6.77
N GLY A 163 -24.29 16.84 -6.16
CA GLY A 163 -25.59 16.70 -6.84
C GLY A 163 -26.04 15.28 -7.14
N ASN A 164 -25.23 14.25 -6.85
CA ASN A 164 -25.64 12.85 -7.01
C ASN A 164 -25.86 12.21 -5.62
N PRO A 165 -27.11 12.10 -5.14
CA PRO A 165 -27.40 11.57 -3.81
C PRO A 165 -27.01 10.10 -3.63
N LYS A 166 -26.77 9.35 -4.73
CA LYS A 166 -26.27 7.97 -4.68
C LYS A 166 -24.84 7.90 -4.13
N LEU A 167 -24.08 8.99 -4.16
CA LEU A 167 -22.73 9.07 -3.62
C LEU A 167 -22.67 9.45 -2.13
N ASP A 168 -23.81 9.77 -1.52
CA ASP A 168 -23.86 10.16 -0.10
C ASP A 168 -23.74 8.96 0.85
N SER A 169 -24.05 7.76 0.39
CA SER A 169 -23.91 6.53 1.18
C SER A 169 -22.67 5.72 0.81
N PRO A 170 -22.09 4.94 1.74
CA PRO A 170 -21.02 4.00 1.44
C PRO A 170 -21.46 2.98 0.37
N ARG A 171 -20.57 2.64 -0.54
CA ARG A 171 -20.87 1.77 -1.69
C ARG A 171 -19.86 0.63 -1.79
N ALA A 172 -20.36 -0.60 -1.66
CA ALA A 172 -19.56 -1.78 -1.96
C ALA A 172 -19.32 -1.89 -3.47
N TYR A 173 -18.13 -2.34 -3.86
CA TYR A 173 -17.75 -2.54 -5.26
C TYR A 173 -16.95 -3.84 -5.42
N ALA A 174 -16.58 -4.20 -6.65
CA ALA A 174 -15.91 -5.46 -6.98
C ALA A 174 -16.68 -6.70 -6.46
N LEU A 175 -18.00 -6.65 -6.53
CA LEU A 175 -18.90 -7.70 -6.01
C LEU A 175 -18.82 -9.02 -6.77
N GLY A 176 -18.17 -9.05 -7.94
CA GLY A 176 -17.76 -10.29 -8.61
C GLY A 176 -16.61 -11.03 -7.94
N LEU A 177 -16.08 -10.50 -6.83
CA LEU A 177 -14.94 -11.04 -6.07
C LEU A 177 -13.66 -11.18 -6.92
N GLU A 178 -13.45 -10.28 -7.87
CA GLU A 178 -12.31 -10.24 -8.79
C GLU A 178 -11.51 -8.92 -8.62
N HIS A 179 -11.31 -8.47 -7.38
CA HIS A 179 -10.54 -7.26 -7.13
C HIS A 179 -9.07 -7.45 -7.50
N LYS A 180 -8.49 -6.46 -8.18
CA LYS A 180 -7.10 -6.49 -8.68
C LYS A 180 -6.01 -6.66 -7.60
N HIS A 181 -6.33 -6.48 -6.30
CA HIS A 181 -5.40 -6.70 -5.19
C HIS A 181 -5.42 -8.16 -4.68
N LEU A 182 -6.37 -9.00 -5.09
CA LEU A 182 -6.47 -10.38 -4.60
C LEU A 182 -5.21 -11.24 -4.86
N PRO A 183 -4.57 -11.16 -6.04
CA PRO A 183 -3.35 -11.93 -6.30
C PRO A 183 -2.22 -11.58 -5.31
N GLU A 184 -1.97 -10.28 -5.08
CA GLU A 184 -0.92 -9.85 -4.14
C GLU A 184 -1.28 -10.16 -2.69
N MET A 185 -2.55 -10.03 -2.28
CA MET A 185 -3.02 -10.42 -0.94
C MET A 185 -2.70 -11.89 -0.68
N ARG A 186 -3.01 -12.78 -1.63
CA ARG A 186 -2.73 -14.22 -1.52
C ARG A 186 -1.23 -14.52 -1.44
N VAL A 187 -0.48 -14.03 -2.41
CA VAL A 187 0.94 -14.35 -2.55
C VAL A 187 1.75 -13.81 -1.37
N GLN A 188 1.52 -12.55 -0.99
CA GLN A 188 2.34 -11.90 0.03
C GLN A 188 1.99 -12.31 1.47
N THR A 189 0.80 -12.87 1.70
CA THR A 189 0.47 -13.46 3.00
C THR A 189 0.86 -14.92 3.12
N GLY A 190 1.09 -15.62 2.01
CA GLY A 190 1.32 -17.07 2.00
C GLY A 190 0.04 -17.90 2.10
N LEU A 191 -1.15 -17.28 1.92
CA LEU A 191 -2.42 -17.99 1.89
C LEU A 191 -2.55 -18.85 0.63
N ALA A 192 -3.13 -20.04 0.78
CA ALA A 192 -3.40 -20.94 -0.34
C ALA A 192 -4.47 -20.38 -1.30
N GLN A 193 -5.42 -19.63 -0.76
CA GLN A 193 -6.51 -19.00 -1.52
C GLN A 193 -6.57 -17.49 -1.24
N ALA A 194 -7.03 -16.73 -2.23
CA ALA A 194 -7.32 -15.32 -2.02
C ALA A 194 -8.50 -15.16 -1.04
N PRO A 195 -8.52 -14.08 -0.22
CA PRO A 195 -9.64 -13.84 0.69
C PRO A 195 -10.93 -13.53 -0.07
N ILE A 196 -12.08 -13.80 0.55
CA ILE A 196 -13.33 -13.14 0.17
C ILE A 196 -13.20 -11.68 0.60
N PHE A 197 -13.07 -10.78 -0.38
CA PHE A 197 -12.78 -9.38 -0.13
C PHE A 197 -13.91 -8.46 -0.61
N SER A 198 -14.46 -7.66 0.30
CA SER A 198 -15.56 -6.72 0.05
C SER A 198 -15.12 -5.28 0.32
N PRO A 199 -14.57 -4.57 -0.66
CA PRO A 199 -14.22 -3.17 -0.50
C PRO A 199 -15.44 -2.26 -0.58
N ILE A 200 -15.43 -1.19 0.24
CA ILE A 200 -16.51 -0.20 0.35
C ILE A 200 -15.88 1.19 0.23
N VAL A 201 -16.37 2.00 -0.70
CA VAL A 201 -15.98 3.41 -0.82
C VAL A 201 -16.96 4.29 -0.05
N GLY A 202 -16.42 5.17 0.81
CA GLY A 202 -17.18 6.16 1.57
C GLY A 202 -17.04 7.58 1.01
N LYS A 203 -17.94 8.48 1.43
CA LYS A 203 -17.92 9.89 1.04
C LYS A 203 -16.92 10.69 1.88
N PHE A 204 -15.66 10.33 1.82
CA PHE A 204 -14.53 11.07 2.36
C PHE A 204 -13.34 10.90 1.42
N TYR A 205 -12.44 11.90 1.40
CA TYR A 205 -11.39 11.98 0.38
C TYR A 205 -10.38 10.84 0.51
N LYS A 206 -9.75 10.67 1.69
CA LYS A 206 -8.71 9.68 1.96
C LYS A 206 -8.83 9.09 3.35
N GLY A 207 -8.15 7.97 3.56
CA GLY A 207 -8.22 7.10 4.72
C GLY A 207 -8.69 5.72 4.30
N LEU A 208 -8.17 4.70 4.96
CA LEU A 208 -8.48 3.30 4.67
C LEU A 208 -8.36 2.45 5.93
N ALA A 209 -9.32 1.57 6.14
CA ALA A 209 -9.23 0.51 7.12
C ALA A 209 -9.64 -0.83 6.49
N VAL A 210 -8.76 -1.83 6.60
CA VAL A 210 -9.09 -3.23 6.27
C VAL A 210 -9.40 -3.95 7.56
N THR A 211 -10.54 -4.63 7.59
CA THR A 211 -11.04 -5.41 8.73
C THR A 211 -11.09 -6.88 8.36
N VAL A 212 -10.48 -7.72 9.20
CA VAL A 212 -10.40 -9.18 9.02
C VAL A 212 -10.98 -9.87 10.26
N PRO A 213 -12.21 -10.40 10.19
CA PRO A 213 -12.77 -11.25 11.23
C PRO A 213 -12.05 -12.59 11.30
N VAL A 214 -11.77 -13.06 12.51
CA VAL A 214 -11.09 -14.34 12.77
C VAL A 214 -11.84 -15.13 13.84
N PHE A 215 -12.05 -16.41 13.59
CA PHE A 215 -12.56 -17.37 14.56
C PHE A 215 -11.38 -18.14 15.18
N PRO A 216 -11.01 -17.86 16.45
CA PRO A 216 -9.85 -18.49 17.10
C PRO A 216 -9.90 -20.03 17.13
N ASP A 217 -11.09 -20.61 17.23
CA ASP A 217 -11.27 -22.07 17.22
C ASP A 217 -11.00 -22.74 15.86
N ARG A 218 -10.82 -21.94 14.79
CA ARG A 218 -10.49 -22.40 13.44
C ARG A 218 -9.02 -22.17 13.08
N LEU A 219 -8.25 -21.59 13.98
CA LEU A 219 -6.80 -21.41 13.82
C LEU A 219 -6.04 -22.70 14.17
N ALA A 220 -4.78 -22.79 13.77
CA ALA A 220 -3.90 -23.91 14.13
C ALA A 220 -3.75 -24.08 15.65
N ARG A 221 -3.79 -22.97 16.37
CA ARG A 221 -3.91 -22.92 17.82
C ARG A 221 -4.80 -21.75 18.24
N LYS A 222 -5.63 -21.94 19.25
CA LYS A 222 -6.45 -20.87 19.80
C LYS A 222 -5.58 -19.78 20.41
N VAL A 223 -5.90 -18.53 20.12
CA VAL A 223 -5.20 -17.34 20.62
C VAL A 223 -6.19 -16.31 21.13
N THR A 224 -5.75 -15.47 22.07
CA THR A 224 -6.50 -14.30 22.55
C THR A 224 -6.10 -13.04 21.77
N PRO A 225 -6.87 -11.94 21.85
CA PRO A 225 -6.48 -10.65 21.27
C PRO A 225 -5.10 -10.19 21.71
N GLU A 226 -4.75 -10.35 22.99
CA GLU A 226 -3.44 -9.97 23.55
C GLU A 226 -2.30 -10.79 22.93
N GLN A 227 -2.53 -12.08 22.72
CA GLN A 227 -1.53 -12.95 22.07
C GLN A 227 -1.33 -12.60 20.60
N VAL A 228 -2.38 -12.19 19.88
CA VAL A 228 -2.27 -11.69 18.53
C VAL A 228 -1.49 -10.36 18.51
N ALA A 229 -1.81 -9.43 19.41
CA ALA A 229 -1.07 -8.17 19.50
C ALA A 229 0.42 -8.40 19.85
N GLU A 230 0.73 -9.41 20.66
CA GLU A 230 2.12 -9.79 20.95
C GLU A 230 2.85 -10.35 19.74
N ILE A 231 2.16 -11.16 18.90
CA ILE A 231 2.70 -11.63 17.62
C ILE A 231 3.04 -10.43 16.73
N TYR A 232 2.16 -9.44 16.64
CA TYR A 232 2.40 -8.22 15.88
C TYR A 232 3.60 -7.43 16.42
N ARG A 233 3.68 -7.19 17.74
CA ARG A 233 4.80 -6.47 18.35
C ARG A 233 6.13 -7.14 18.04
N LYS A 234 6.19 -8.46 18.13
CA LYS A 234 7.39 -9.24 17.81
C LYS A 234 7.74 -9.20 16.32
N HIS A 235 6.75 -9.26 15.44
CA HIS A 235 6.96 -9.26 13.98
C HIS A 235 7.43 -7.88 13.51
N TYR A 236 6.85 -6.81 14.06
CA TYR A 236 7.11 -5.42 13.69
C TYR A 236 8.04 -4.68 14.66
N GLU A 237 8.82 -5.42 15.46
CA GLU A 237 9.80 -4.79 16.37
C GLU A 237 10.80 -3.95 15.59
N GLY A 238 10.92 -2.67 15.96
CA GLY A 238 11.82 -1.72 15.30
C GLY A 238 11.27 -1.10 14.00
N GLU A 239 10.04 -1.44 13.59
CA GLU A 239 9.42 -0.87 12.41
C GLU A 239 8.90 0.54 12.66
N GLN A 240 9.45 1.52 11.93
CA GLN A 240 9.12 2.95 12.12
C GLN A 240 7.69 3.30 11.68
N PHE A 241 7.17 2.63 10.66
CA PHE A 241 5.88 2.94 10.05
C PHE A 241 4.76 1.96 10.41
N VAL A 242 4.99 1.02 11.34
CA VAL A 242 3.94 0.13 11.84
C VAL A 242 3.80 0.33 13.34
N ARG A 243 2.61 0.69 13.78
CA ARG A 243 2.25 0.83 15.19
C ARG A 243 1.25 -0.23 15.59
N VAL A 244 1.61 -1.04 16.59
CA VAL A 244 0.71 -2.04 17.18
C VAL A 244 0.01 -1.41 18.37
N MET A 245 -1.31 -1.31 18.28
CA MET A 245 -2.15 -0.70 19.30
C MET A 245 -2.39 -1.66 20.48
N PRO A 246 -2.70 -1.15 21.68
CA PRO A 246 -3.12 -2.00 22.79
C PRO A 246 -4.31 -2.90 22.40
N ALA A 247 -4.25 -4.19 22.74
CA ALA A 247 -5.32 -5.13 22.41
C ALA A 247 -6.60 -4.82 23.19
N ALA A 248 -7.74 -4.97 22.54
CA ALA A 248 -9.08 -4.81 23.12
C ALA A 248 -9.29 -3.48 23.87
N SER A 249 -8.56 -2.43 23.49
CA SER A 249 -8.59 -1.10 24.13
C SER A 249 -9.44 -0.12 23.35
N ASP A 250 -10.30 0.61 24.05
CA ASP A 250 -11.11 1.70 23.50
C ASP A 250 -10.36 3.05 23.46
N GLU A 251 -9.11 3.11 23.94
CA GLU A 251 -8.29 4.34 24.04
C GLU A 251 -8.17 5.11 22.71
N HIS A 252 -8.24 4.39 21.60
CA HIS A 252 -8.08 4.98 20.26
C HIS A 252 -9.40 5.02 19.47
N LEU A 253 -10.53 4.84 20.15
CA LEU A 253 -11.87 4.98 19.59
C LEU A 253 -12.49 6.32 20.02
N ASP A 254 -13.27 6.92 19.13
CA ASP A 254 -14.09 8.09 19.47
C ASP A 254 -15.46 7.63 19.94
N ASN A 255 -15.70 7.66 21.27
CA ASN A 255 -16.93 7.17 21.87
C ASN A 255 -17.35 5.77 21.37
N GLY A 256 -16.40 4.86 21.21
CA GLY A 256 -16.61 3.51 20.67
C GLY A 256 -16.63 3.41 19.15
N PHE A 257 -16.46 4.52 18.43
CA PHE A 257 -16.40 4.54 16.97
C PHE A 257 -14.96 4.54 16.47
N PHE A 258 -14.72 3.78 15.39
CA PHE A 258 -13.41 3.69 14.76
C PHE A 258 -13.26 4.76 13.68
N ASP A 259 -12.33 5.70 13.87
CA ASP A 259 -12.00 6.71 12.87
C ASP A 259 -11.04 6.14 11.81
N VAL A 260 -11.54 6.01 10.59
CA VAL A 260 -10.80 5.51 9.41
C VAL A 260 -9.76 6.52 8.92
N GLN A 261 -9.91 7.79 9.25
CA GLN A 261 -9.10 8.89 8.72
C GLN A 261 -7.93 9.30 9.62
N ALA A 262 -7.83 8.76 10.84
CA ALA A 262 -6.85 9.21 11.82
C ALA A 262 -5.37 9.00 11.44
N ASN A 263 -5.08 8.23 10.37
CA ASN A 263 -3.73 8.09 9.82
C ASN A 263 -3.49 8.92 8.55
N ASN A 264 -4.44 9.79 8.18
CA ASN A 264 -4.26 10.64 7.00
C ASN A 264 -3.02 11.52 7.09
N ASP A 265 -2.36 11.74 5.95
CA ASP A 265 -1.11 12.50 5.81
C ASP A 265 0.12 11.88 6.50
N THR A 266 0.02 10.62 6.89
CA THR A 266 1.18 9.85 7.41
C THR A 266 1.53 8.68 6.49
N ASN A 267 2.75 8.17 6.64
CA ASN A 267 3.17 6.89 6.02
C ASN A 267 3.02 5.72 7.00
N ARG A 268 2.15 5.87 8.02
CA ARG A 268 1.99 4.91 9.13
C ARG A 268 0.84 3.95 8.89
N VAL A 269 1.00 2.74 9.41
CA VAL A 269 -0.08 1.77 9.60
C VAL A 269 -0.29 1.54 11.08
N ASP A 270 -1.52 1.66 11.54
CA ASP A 270 -1.93 1.25 12.88
C ASP A 270 -2.62 -0.11 12.81
N LEU A 271 -2.17 -1.06 13.61
CA LEU A 271 -2.73 -2.41 13.73
C LEU A 271 -3.49 -2.54 15.05
N PHE A 272 -4.77 -2.89 14.94
CA PHE A 272 -5.67 -3.07 16.08
C PHE A 272 -6.13 -4.51 16.16
N VAL A 273 -6.31 -5.00 17.37
CA VAL A 273 -6.87 -6.31 17.66
C VAL A 273 -7.99 -6.13 18.68
N PHE A 274 -9.23 -6.36 18.26
CA PHE A 274 -10.39 -6.29 19.11
C PHE A 274 -11.06 -7.66 19.27
N GLY A 275 -11.94 -7.78 20.24
CA GLY A 275 -12.78 -8.96 20.43
C GLY A 275 -12.54 -9.70 21.73
N SER A 276 -12.73 -11.02 21.69
CA SER A 276 -12.63 -11.91 22.83
C SER A 276 -11.89 -13.20 22.45
N ALA A 277 -11.76 -14.12 23.39
CA ALA A 277 -11.16 -15.44 23.14
C ALA A 277 -11.90 -16.29 22.10
N ASP A 278 -13.15 -15.95 21.75
CA ASP A 278 -13.98 -16.71 20.82
C ASP A 278 -14.16 -16.04 19.46
N ARG A 279 -13.93 -14.73 19.38
CA ARG A 279 -14.09 -13.92 18.17
C ARG A 279 -13.10 -12.76 18.18
N ILE A 280 -12.28 -12.68 17.16
CA ILE A 280 -11.26 -11.63 17.01
C ILE A 280 -11.54 -10.83 15.73
N VAL A 281 -11.30 -9.53 15.79
CA VAL A 281 -11.29 -8.64 14.64
C VAL A 281 -9.93 -7.98 14.57
N LEU A 282 -9.25 -8.16 13.43
CA LEU A 282 -8.01 -7.46 13.10
C LEU A 282 -8.38 -6.26 12.27
N ILE A 283 -7.83 -5.08 12.57
CA ILE A 283 -8.02 -3.88 11.74
C ILE A 283 -6.65 -3.28 11.47
N ALA A 284 -6.36 -3.03 10.18
CA ALA A 284 -5.21 -2.24 9.75
C ALA A 284 -5.69 -0.93 9.14
N ARG A 285 -5.26 0.20 9.70
CA ARG A 285 -5.62 1.55 9.26
C ARG A 285 -4.42 2.26 8.67
N LEU A 286 -4.61 2.91 7.52
CA LEU A 286 -3.59 3.71 6.86
C LEU A 286 -4.19 4.83 5.99
N ASP A 287 -3.35 5.78 5.55
CA ASP A 287 -3.70 6.69 4.45
C ASP A 287 -3.53 5.96 3.11
N ASN A 288 -4.61 5.83 2.33
CA ASN A 288 -4.59 5.14 1.04
C ASN A 288 -3.73 5.83 -0.04
N LEU A 289 -3.41 7.12 0.12
CA LEU A 289 -2.47 7.88 -0.73
C LEU A 289 -1.05 7.97 -0.12
N GLY A 290 -0.93 7.84 1.21
CA GLY A 290 0.33 7.76 1.93
C GLY A 290 0.94 6.36 1.86
N LYS A 291 0.91 5.61 2.97
CA LYS A 291 1.40 4.21 3.04
C LYS A 291 0.72 3.28 2.04
N GLY A 292 -0.50 3.61 1.62
CA GLY A 292 -1.23 2.83 0.61
C GLY A 292 -0.76 3.04 -0.83
N ALA A 293 0.08 4.05 -1.14
CA ALA A 293 0.50 4.36 -2.50
C ALA A 293 1.81 5.16 -2.57
N ALA A 294 1.73 6.50 -2.66
CA ALA A 294 2.89 7.37 -2.92
C ALA A 294 3.90 7.36 -1.78
N GLY A 295 3.45 7.31 -0.52
CA GLY A 295 4.35 7.24 0.63
C GLY A 295 5.15 5.94 0.66
N ALA A 296 4.52 4.80 0.35
CA ALA A 296 5.22 3.51 0.20
C ALA A 296 6.24 3.54 -0.94
N ALA A 297 5.91 4.21 -2.05
CA ALA A 297 6.84 4.35 -3.17
C ALA A 297 8.09 5.18 -2.79
N VAL A 298 7.91 6.30 -2.08
CA VAL A 298 9.02 7.12 -1.57
C VAL A 298 9.84 6.35 -0.54
N GLN A 299 9.20 5.60 0.37
CA GLN A 299 9.88 4.73 1.33
C GLN A 299 10.77 3.71 0.60
N CYS A 300 10.27 3.06 -0.45
CA CYS A 300 11.04 2.14 -1.28
C CYS A 300 12.24 2.83 -1.96
N MET A 301 12.05 4.05 -2.47
CA MET A 301 13.15 4.84 -3.02
C MET A 301 14.21 5.11 -1.95
N ASN A 302 13.81 5.56 -0.76
CA ASN A 302 14.73 5.86 0.34
C ASN A 302 15.57 4.64 0.71
N VAL A 303 14.93 3.48 0.85
CA VAL A 303 15.62 2.20 1.10
C VAL A 303 16.58 1.85 -0.03
N HIS A 304 16.17 2.02 -1.30
CA HIS A 304 16.99 1.68 -2.47
C HIS A 304 18.24 2.54 -2.58
N ILE A 305 18.09 3.87 -2.40
CA ILE A 305 19.22 4.82 -2.52
C ILE A 305 20.07 4.91 -1.24
N GLY A 306 19.70 4.20 -0.17
CA GLY A 306 20.41 4.21 1.12
C GLY A 306 20.22 5.49 1.93
N ALA A 307 19.17 6.26 1.66
CA ALA A 307 18.75 7.39 2.50
C ALA A 307 18.06 6.91 3.79
N ASP A 308 17.89 7.82 4.75
CA ASP A 308 17.00 7.55 5.88
C ASP A 308 15.59 7.24 5.36
N GLU A 309 15.02 6.15 5.84
CA GLU A 309 13.76 5.59 5.32
C GLU A 309 12.59 6.56 5.44
N ALA A 310 12.60 7.43 6.45
CA ALA A 310 11.58 8.45 6.69
C ALA A 310 11.80 9.77 5.94
N THR A 311 12.87 9.92 5.16
CA THR A 311 13.15 11.17 4.47
C THR A 311 11.99 11.61 3.58
N GLY A 312 11.39 12.77 3.89
CA GLY A 312 10.22 13.31 3.20
C GLY A 312 8.89 12.64 3.56
N LEU A 313 8.86 11.76 4.57
CA LEU A 313 7.66 11.06 5.04
C LEU A 313 7.35 11.43 6.49
N THR A 314 6.07 11.40 6.84
CA THR A 314 5.58 11.57 8.22
C THR A 314 5.27 10.17 8.80
N ALA A 315 5.86 9.85 9.96
CA ALA A 315 5.61 8.62 10.71
C ALA A 315 4.39 8.73 11.63
#